data_07a9bb1c294ebd85ba62055e2f0a9701
#
_entry.id   07a9bb1c294ebd85ba62055e2f0a9701
#
_cell.length_a   1.000
_cell.length_b   1.000
_cell.length_c   1.000
_cell.angle_alpha   90.00
_cell.angle_beta   90.00
_cell.angle_gamma   90.00
#
_symmetry.space_group_name_H-M   'P 1'
#
loop_
_entity.id
_entity.type
_entity.pdbx_description
1 polymer ?
#
loop_
_entity_poly.entity_id
_entity_poly.type
_entity_poly.pdbx_seq_one_letter_code
_entity_poly.pdbx_strand_id
1 'polypeptide(L)'
;MNVRIRSLPMYLRSPIAAFVLVGLVGYAAGLVFVLYNTGMQPGGISDHYHGNDEELKFGKSAAEMLNIVHSHLLGMGVLFFAVATLYTMTDSAPRWKAFWATETILSLLSTFGALWIIAIGQQWAVWIIYPSSILMVFGYLLMSVIIIWNCLTPARQPVLRS
;
A
#
# COMPACT_ATOMS: atom_id res chain seq x y z
N MET A 1 16.21 -16.33 -16.70
CA MET A 1 16.54 -15.01 -17.30
C MET A 1 16.06 -13.94 -16.32
N ASN A 2 16.98 -13.22 -15.65
CA ASN A 2 16.60 -12.20 -14.65
C ASN A 2 16.42 -10.85 -15.36
N VAL A 3 15.19 -10.55 -15.78
CA VAL A 3 14.86 -9.24 -16.36
C VAL A 3 14.93 -8.18 -15.24
N ARG A 4 15.69 -7.10 -15.49
CA ARG A 4 15.81 -5.96 -14.57
C ARG A 4 15.24 -4.70 -15.19
N ILE A 5 14.56 -3.87 -14.41
CA ILE A 5 13.98 -2.60 -14.90
C ILE A 5 15.03 -1.72 -15.56
N ARG A 6 16.25 -1.63 -15.00
CA ARG A 6 17.34 -0.82 -15.57
C ARG A 6 17.79 -1.26 -16.96
N SER A 7 17.61 -2.54 -17.30
CA SER A 7 17.98 -3.08 -18.63
C SER A 7 16.88 -2.90 -19.66
N LEU A 8 15.68 -2.46 -19.27
CA LEU A 8 14.58 -2.24 -20.20
C LEU A 8 14.80 -0.97 -21.03
N PRO A 9 14.35 -0.95 -22.30
CA PRO A 9 14.36 0.25 -23.12
C PRO A 9 13.43 1.33 -22.54
N MET A 10 13.66 2.60 -22.91
CA MET A 10 12.96 3.77 -22.37
C MET A 10 11.44 3.65 -22.51
N TYR A 11 10.94 3.15 -23.65
CA TYR A 11 9.51 3.03 -23.90
C TYR A 11 8.79 2.05 -22.97
N LEU A 12 9.50 1.14 -22.27
CA LEU A 12 8.95 0.28 -21.22
C LEU A 12 9.12 0.89 -19.82
N ARG A 13 10.24 1.60 -19.57
CA ARG A 13 10.48 2.23 -18.24
C ARG A 13 9.57 3.41 -17.98
N SER A 14 9.24 4.20 -19.02
CA SER A 14 8.37 5.37 -18.86
C SER A 14 6.96 5.01 -18.37
N PRO A 15 6.22 4.08 -18.95
CA PRO A 15 4.90 3.70 -18.45
C PRO A 15 4.97 3.03 -17.06
N ILE A 16 6.04 2.29 -16.73
CA ILE A 16 6.24 1.76 -15.37
C ILE A 16 6.36 2.91 -14.37
N ALA A 17 7.20 3.92 -14.65
CA ALA A 17 7.35 5.07 -13.77
C ALA A 17 6.06 5.87 -13.64
N ALA A 18 5.32 6.09 -14.74
CA ALA A 18 4.03 6.77 -14.72
C ALA A 18 2.99 6.02 -13.91
N PHE A 19 2.87 4.69 -14.06
CA PHE A 19 1.98 3.86 -13.28
C PHE A 19 2.24 3.97 -11.78
N VAL A 20 3.51 3.84 -11.37
CA VAL A 20 3.89 3.93 -9.96
C VAL A 20 3.63 5.33 -9.41
N LEU A 21 3.91 6.39 -10.19
CA LEU A 21 3.65 7.78 -9.77
C LEU A 21 2.15 8.05 -9.57
N VAL A 22 1.30 7.61 -10.52
CA VAL A 22 -0.17 7.72 -10.39
C VAL A 22 -0.67 6.96 -9.17
N GLY A 23 -0.14 5.75 -8.94
CA GLY A 23 -0.44 4.96 -7.75
C GLY A 23 -0.05 5.68 -6.45
N LEU A 24 1.11 6.34 -6.41
CA LEU A 24 1.55 7.14 -5.25
C LEU A 24 0.60 8.31 -4.97
N VAL A 25 0.19 9.04 -6.00
CA VAL A 25 -0.75 10.17 -5.87
C VAL A 25 -2.10 9.68 -5.34
N GLY A 26 -2.64 8.59 -5.91
CA GLY A 26 -3.91 8.01 -5.46
C GLY A 26 -3.82 7.50 -4.01
N TYR A 27 -2.71 6.86 -3.65
CA TYR A 27 -2.47 6.38 -2.29
C TYR A 27 -2.37 7.54 -1.28
N ALA A 28 -1.63 8.61 -1.63
CA ALA A 28 -1.52 9.79 -0.78
C ALA A 28 -2.89 10.47 -0.56
N ALA A 29 -3.71 10.57 -1.61
CA ALA A 29 -5.08 11.08 -1.48
C ALA A 29 -5.93 10.22 -0.52
N GLY A 30 -5.79 8.89 -0.57
CA GLY A 30 -6.43 7.97 0.36
C GLY A 30 -5.99 8.19 1.81
N LEU A 31 -4.69 8.39 2.06
CA LEU A 31 -4.17 8.71 3.41
C LEU A 31 -4.74 10.04 3.94
N VAL A 32 -4.77 11.08 3.10
CA VAL A 32 -5.37 12.37 3.49
C VAL A 32 -6.85 12.19 3.83
N PHE A 33 -7.59 11.41 3.06
CA PHE A 33 -9.00 11.11 3.35
C PHE A 33 -9.18 10.42 4.70
N VAL A 34 -8.35 9.42 5.03
CA VAL A 34 -8.38 8.74 6.34
C VAL A 34 -8.08 9.71 7.46
N LEU A 35 -7.01 10.51 7.34
CA LEU A 35 -6.63 11.53 8.34
C LEU A 35 -7.76 12.53 8.60
N TYR A 36 -8.42 12.98 7.53
CA TYR A 36 -9.54 13.93 7.63
C TYR A 36 -10.74 13.34 8.40
N ASN A 37 -11.05 12.05 8.18
CA ASN A 37 -12.22 11.42 8.78
C ASN A 37 -11.98 10.86 10.19
N THR A 38 -10.76 10.42 10.51
CA THR A 38 -10.47 9.71 11.76
C THR A 38 -9.53 10.47 12.70
N GLY A 39 -8.83 11.50 12.21
CA GLY A 39 -7.78 12.19 12.95
C GLY A 39 -6.58 11.30 13.35
N MET A 40 -6.54 10.04 12.88
CA MET A 40 -5.51 9.03 13.21
C MET A 40 -5.35 8.77 14.72
N GLN A 41 -6.33 9.10 15.51
CA GLN A 41 -6.39 8.83 16.96
C GLN A 41 -7.06 7.46 17.19
N PRO A 42 -6.68 6.69 18.22
CA PRO A 42 -7.36 5.43 18.56
C PRO A 42 -8.87 5.58 18.71
N GLY A 43 -9.31 6.60 19.42
CA GLY A 43 -10.73 6.95 19.57
C GLY A 43 -11.38 7.30 18.25
N GLY A 44 -10.76 8.14 17.41
CA GLY A 44 -11.32 8.59 16.14
C GLY A 44 -11.53 7.46 15.13
N ILE A 45 -10.66 6.46 15.10
CA ILE A 45 -10.85 5.26 14.29
C ILE A 45 -12.05 4.46 14.79
N SER A 46 -12.14 4.24 16.10
CA SER A 46 -13.26 3.53 16.71
C SER A 46 -14.58 4.27 16.46
N ASP A 47 -14.64 5.57 16.76
CA ASP A 47 -15.82 6.39 16.57
C ASP A 47 -16.31 6.41 15.13
N HIS A 48 -15.38 6.38 14.16
CA HIS A 48 -15.73 6.38 12.74
C HIS A 48 -16.33 5.05 12.27
N TYR A 49 -15.81 3.90 12.76
CA TYR A 49 -16.22 2.57 12.25
C TYR A 49 -17.26 1.90 13.14
N HIS A 50 -17.14 2.00 14.46
CA HIS A 50 -18.07 1.41 15.41
C HIS A 50 -19.20 2.38 15.81
N GLY A 51 -18.91 3.68 15.82
CA GLY A 51 -19.79 4.72 16.30
C GLY A 51 -19.47 5.19 17.72
N ASN A 52 -20.11 6.28 18.12
CA ASN A 52 -19.98 6.88 19.45
C ASN A 52 -21.32 7.50 19.83
N ASP A 53 -22.04 6.89 20.76
CA ASP A 53 -23.37 7.33 21.20
C ASP A 53 -23.31 8.70 21.91
N GLU A 54 -22.21 9.01 22.60
CA GLU A 54 -22.04 10.30 23.32
C GLU A 54 -21.91 11.47 22.31
N GLU A 55 -21.29 11.24 21.15
CA GLU A 55 -21.14 12.23 20.09
C GLU A 55 -22.20 12.10 18.99
N LEU A 56 -23.22 11.25 19.18
CA LEU A 56 -24.26 10.93 18.18
C LEU A 56 -23.70 10.50 16.82
N LYS A 57 -22.56 9.81 16.82
CA LYS A 57 -21.95 9.24 15.64
C LYS A 57 -22.42 7.80 15.43
N PHE A 58 -23.09 7.55 14.30
CA PHE A 58 -23.52 6.21 13.95
C PHE A 58 -22.35 5.39 13.39
N GLY A 59 -22.21 4.15 13.86
CA GLY A 59 -21.25 3.21 13.33
C GLY A 59 -21.58 2.79 11.89
N LYS A 60 -20.59 2.22 11.20
CA LYS A 60 -20.78 1.67 9.86
C LYS A 60 -21.62 0.41 9.90
N SER A 61 -22.63 0.32 9.05
CA SER A 61 -23.40 -0.90 8.85
C SER A 61 -22.54 -2.03 8.26
N ALA A 62 -22.98 -3.28 8.41
CA ALA A 62 -22.30 -4.43 7.82
C ALA A 62 -22.15 -4.30 6.29
N ALA A 63 -23.14 -3.72 5.60
CA ALA A 63 -23.08 -3.51 4.16
C ALA A 63 -22.03 -2.46 3.79
N GLU A 64 -21.91 -1.35 4.53
CA GLU A 64 -20.87 -0.34 4.32
C GLU A 64 -19.48 -0.93 4.58
N MET A 65 -19.32 -1.71 5.66
CA MET A 65 -18.06 -2.38 5.97
C MET A 65 -17.65 -3.40 4.91
N LEU A 66 -18.58 -4.21 4.41
CA LEU A 66 -18.32 -5.11 3.29
C LEU A 66 -17.86 -4.35 2.05
N ASN A 67 -18.52 -3.25 1.72
CA ASN A 67 -18.13 -2.43 0.58
C ASN A 67 -16.72 -1.82 0.76
N ILE A 68 -16.40 -1.30 1.95
CA ILE A 68 -15.08 -0.75 2.26
C ILE A 68 -14.00 -1.83 2.14
N VAL A 69 -14.18 -2.96 2.82
CA VAL A 69 -13.18 -4.05 2.86
C VAL A 69 -12.99 -4.66 1.47
N HIS A 70 -14.08 -4.97 0.76
CA HIS A 70 -14.05 -5.54 -0.58
C HIS A 70 -13.33 -4.60 -1.57
N SER A 71 -13.72 -3.33 -1.61
CA SER A 71 -13.16 -2.35 -2.54
C SER A 71 -11.66 -2.13 -2.31
N HIS A 72 -11.23 -2.05 -1.04
CA HIS A 72 -9.82 -1.85 -0.71
C HIS A 72 -8.99 -3.11 -0.93
N LEU A 73 -9.47 -4.29 -0.51
CA LEU A 73 -8.74 -5.54 -0.72
C LEU A 73 -8.53 -5.82 -2.21
N LEU A 74 -9.54 -5.58 -3.05
CA LEU A 74 -9.39 -5.77 -4.49
C LEU A 74 -8.56 -4.66 -5.14
N GLY A 75 -8.94 -3.38 -4.93
CA GLY A 75 -8.27 -2.26 -5.59
C GLY A 75 -6.82 -2.09 -5.15
N MET A 76 -6.57 -2.00 -3.84
CA MET A 76 -5.21 -1.89 -3.31
C MET A 76 -4.44 -3.20 -3.44
N GLY A 77 -5.09 -4.35 -3.35
CA GLY A 77 -4.46 -5.65 -3.54
C GLY A 77 -3.86 -5.80 -4.93
N VAL A 78 -4.60 -5.42 -5.98
CA VAL A 78 -4.09 -5.42 -7.37
C VAL A 78 -2.93 -4.42 -7.53
N LEU A 79 -3.09 -3.20 -6.98
CA LEU A 79 -2.04 -2.18 -7.03
C LEU A 79 -0.76 -2.66 -6.33
N PHE A 80 -0.89 -3.19 -5.12
CA PHE A 80 0.26 -3.68 -4.34
C PHE A 80 0.92 -4.89 -4.99
N PHE A 81 0.13 -5.82 -5.53
CA PHE A 81 0.67 -6.96 -6.28
C PHE A 81 1.46 -6.50 -7.50
N ALA A 82 0.95 -5.52 -8.27
CA ALA A 82 1.66 -4.98 -9.43
C ALA A 82 2.98 -4.29 -9.01
N VAL A 83 2.95 -3.44 -7.98
CA VAL A 83 4.15 -2.76 -7.46
C VAL A 83 5.14 -3.77 -6.88
N ALA A 84 4.68 -4.76 -6.11
CA ALA A 84 5.53 -5.84 -5.59
C ALA A 84 6.20 -6.63 -6.71
N THR A 85 5.46 -6.97 -7.76
CA THR A 85 6.00 -7.65 -8.95
C THR A 85 7.09 -6.82 -9.63
N LEU A 86 6.84 -5.52 -9.86
CA LEU A 86 7.84 -4.60 -10.42
C LEU A 86 9.06 -4.46 -9.49
N TYR A 87 8.85 -4.43 -8.18
CA TYR A 87 9.94 -4.37 -7.20
C TYR A 87 10.85 -5.58 -7.27
N THR A 88 10.32 -6.78 -7.56
CA THR A 88 11.16 -7.97 -7.76
C THR A 88 12.12 -7.84 -8.95
N MET A 89 11.83 -6.95 -9.90
CA MET A 89 12.68 -6.66 -11.08
C MET A 89 13.72 -5.54 -10.82
N THR A 90 13.82 -5.02 -9.61
CA THR A 90 14.84 -4.01 -9.24
C THR A 90 16.18 -4.67 -8.88
N ASP A 91 17.19 -3.86 -8.52
CA ASP A 91 18.51 -4.34 -8.10
C ASP A 91 18.60 -4.67 -6.59
N SER A 92 17.49 -4.60 -5.87
CA SER A 92 17.44 -4.90 -4.43
C SER A 92 17.84 -6.35 -4.11
N ALA A 93 18.36 -6.60 -2.92
CA ALA A 93 18.73 -7.95 -2.51
C ALA A 93 17.50 -8.88 -2.40
N PRO A 94 17.62 -10.17 -2.78
CA PRO A 94 16.48 -11.10 -2.87
C PRO A 94 15.65 -11.19 -1.58
N ARG A 95 16.32 -11.18 -0.41
CA ARG A 95 15.65 -11.22 0.90
C ARG A 95 14.71 -10.03 1.14
N TRP A 96 15.14 -8.83 0.74
CA TRP A 96 14.34 -7.62 0.88
C TRP A 96 13.18 -7.57 -0.12
N LYS A 97 13.39 -8.11 -1.33
CA LYS A 97 12.33 -8.26 -2.32
C LYS A 97 11.21 -9.16 -1.79
N ALA A 98 11.56 -10.34 -1.28
CA ALA A 98 10.60 -11.28 -0.72
C ALA A 98 9.88 -10.68 0.48
N PHE A 99 10.63 -10.07 1.41
CA PHE A 99 10.05 -9.47 2.62
C PHE A 99 9.04 -8.38 2.28
N TRP A 100 9.45 -7.31 1.59
CA TRP A 100 8.56 -6.17 1.35
C TRP A 100 7.39 -6.48 0.42
N ALA A 101 7.61 -7.33 -0.58
CA ALA A 101 6.53 -7.76 -1.47
C ALA A 101 5.44 -8.55 -0.73
N THR A 102 5.81 -9.41 0.20
CA THR A 102 4.86 -10.22 0.98
C THR A 102 4.25 -9.42 2.13
N GLU A 103 5.09 -8.70 2.87
CA GLU A 103 4.70 -7.94 4.06
C GLU A 103 3.63 -6.89 3.72
N THR A 104 3.83 -6.10 2.67
CA THR A 104 2.88 -5.05 2.28
C THR A 104 1.49 -5.60 1.96
N ILE A 105 1.40 -6.79 1.35
CA ILE A 105 0.13 -7.46 1.06
C ILE A 105 -0.51 -8.02 2.35
N LEU A 106 0.29 -8.61 3.25
CA LEU A 106 -0.21 -9.11 4.53
C LEU A 106 -0.68 -7.97 5.43
N SER A 107 0.03 -6.85 5.45
CA SER A 107 -0.38 -5.65 6.18
C SER A 107 -1.69 -5.06 5.66
N LEU A 108 -1.95 -5.11 4.34
CA LEU A 108 -3.24 -4.75 3.77
C LEU A 108 -4.36 -5.59 4.38
N LEU A 109 -4.21 -6.92 4.36
CA LEU A 109 -5.20 -7.84 4.93
C LEU A 109 -5.40 -7.60 6.44
N SER A 110 -4.30 -7.42 7.19
CA SER A 110 -4.36 -7.17 8.64
C SER A 110 -5.06 -5.85 8.97
N THR A 111 -4.79 -4.78 8.22
CA THR A 111 -5.40 -3.46 8.43
C THR A 111 -6.92 -3.51 8.19
N PHE A 112 -7.35 -4.00 7.03
CA PHE A 112 -8.77 -4.02 6.71
C PHE A 112 -9.55 -5.11 7.45
N GLY A 113 -8.90 -6.22 7.81
CA GLY A 113 -9.46 -7.23 8.72
C GLY A 113 -9.68 -6.67 10.12
N ALA A 114 -8.72 -5.89 10.66
CA ALA A 114 -8.87 -5.25 11.96
C ALA A 114 -9.95 -4.16 11.97
N LEU A 115 -10.14 -3.40 10.89
CA LEU A 115 -11.25 -2.45 10.76
C LEU A 115 -12.61 -3.16 10.88
N TRP A 116 -12.75 -4.33 10.26
CA TRP A 116 -13.96 -5.14 10.42
C TRP A 116 -14.20 -5.56 11.87
N ILE A 117 -13.12 -5.98 12.56
CA ILE A 117 -13.19 -6.40 13.97
C ILE A 117 -13.60 -5.22 14.88
N ILE A 118 -13.13 -3.98 14.60
CA ILE A 118 -13.57 -2.78 15.31
C ILE A 118 -15.05 -2.50 15.07
N ALA A 119 -15.51 -2.59 13.83
CA ALA A 119 -16.92 -2.30 13.50
C ALA A 119 -17.91 -3.21 14.25
N ILE A 120 -17.52 -4.45 14.59
CA ILE A 120 -18.31 -5.35 15.44
C ILE A 120 -18.08 -5.17 16.95
N GLY A 121 -17.44 -4.04 17.38
CA GLY A 121 -17.30 -3.65 18.78
C GLY A 121 -16.02 -4.09 19.49
N GLN A 122 -15.07 -4.71 18.78
CA GLN A 122 -13.83 -5.20 19.38
C GLN A 122 -12.73 -4.13 19.34
N GLN A 123 -12.72 -3.21 20.30
CA GLN A 123 -11.84 -2.04 20.37
C GLN A 123 -10.34 -2.36 20.37
N TRP A 124 -9.93 -3.53 20.92
CA TRP A 124 -8.52 -3.93 20.96
C TRP A 124 -7.88 -4.06 19.57
N ALA A 125 -8.68 -4.27 18.52
CA ALA A 125 -8.17 -4.42 17.15
C ALA A 125 -7.53 -3.12 16.60
N VAL A 126 -7.77 -1.98 17.24
CA VAL A 126 -7.09 -0.71 16.91
C VAL A 126 -5.56 -0.86 17.01
N TRP A 127 -5.08 -1.67 17.93
CA TRP A 127 -3.64 -1.92 18.12
C TRP A 127 -3.01 -2.78 17.02
N ILE A 128 -3.82 -3.45 16.18
CA ILE A 128 -3.36 -4.12 14.96
C ILE A 128 -3.26 -3.11 13.81
N ILE A 129 -4.21 -2.17 13.73
CA ILE A 129 -4.27 -1.20 12.63
C ILE A 129 -3.00 -0.34 12.59
N TYR A 130 -2.52 0.18 13.72
CA TYR A 130 -1.36 1.05 13.72
C TYR A 130 -0.11 0.42 13.12
N PRO A 131 0.41 -0.70 13.64
CA PRO A 131 1.60 -1.30 13.06
C PRO A 131 1.39 -1.79 11.63
N SER A 132 0.25 -2.40 11.32
CA SER A 132 -0.01 -2.90 9.97
C SER A 132 -0.14 -1.76 8.96
N SER A 133 -0.83 -0.66 9.27
CA SER A 133 -0.94 0.49 8.37
C SER A 133 0.40 1.19 8.18
N ILE A 134 1.23 1.33 9.22
CA ILE A 134 2.57 1.90 9.11
C ILE A 134 3.45 1.06 8.20
N LEU A 135 3.47 -0.27 8.39
CA LEU A 135 4.25 -1.19 7.57
C LEU A 135 3.75 -1.19 6.12
N MET A 136 2.44 -1.17 5.91
CA MET A 136 1.81 -1.07 4.60
C MET A 136 2.22 0.21 3.85
N VAL A 137 2.12 1.37 4.51
CA VAL A 137 2.52 2.67 3.95
C VAL A 137 4.02 2.68 3.63
N PHE A 138 4.84 2.28 4.60
CA PHE A 138 6.29 2.29 4.43
C PHE A 138 6.74 1.33 3.33
N GLY A 139 6.24 0.10 3.30
CA GLY A 139 6.57 -0.90 2.28
C GLY A 139 6.19 -0.44 0.87
N TYR A 140 4.98 0.12 0.71
CA TYR A 140 4.51 0.65 -0.57
C TYR A 140 5.37 1.82 -1.05
N LEU A 141 5.67 2.80 -0.18
CA LEU A 141 6.54 3.93 -0.51
C LEU A 141 7.96 3.50 -0.85
N LEU A 142 8.55 2.61 -0.05
CA LEU A 142 9.90 2.09 -0.27
C LEU A 142 10.00 1.41 -1.64
N MET A 143 9.09 0.48 -1.95
CA MET A 143 9.09 -0.22 -3.23
C MET A 143 8.91 0.75 -4.39
N SER A 144 7.97 1.70 -4.28
CA SER A 144 7.68 2.68 -5.32
C SER A 144 8.89 3.59 -5.61
N VAL A 145 9.54 4.11 -4.59
CA VAL A 145 10.75 4.94 -4.74
C VAL A 145 11.88 4.17 -5.43
N ILE A 146 12.12 2.92 -5.01
CA ILE A 146 13.16 2.08 -5.62
C ILE A 146 12.84 1.76 -7.08
N ILE A 147 11.57 1.49 -7.43
CA ILE A 147 11.16 1.25 -8.82
C ILE A 147 11.40 2.50 -9.68
N ILE A 148 10.94 3.68 -9.22
CA ILE A 148 11.12 4.95 -9.93
C ILE A 148 12.62 5.22 -10.12
N TRP A 149 13.44 5.03 -9.09
CA TRP A 149 14.88 5.16 -9.17
C TRP A 149 15.50 4.25 -10.25
N ASN A 150 15.07 2.98 -10.30
CA ASN A 150 15.53 2.04 -11.32
C ASN A 150 15.04 2.42 -12.75
N CYS A 151 13.89 3.06 -12.88
CA CYS A 151 13.41 3.59 -14.16
C CYS A 151 14.25 4.76 -14.65
N LEU A 152 14.67 5.66 -13.75
CA LEU A 152 15.42 6.87 -14.07
C LEU A 152 16.92 6.61 -14.29
N THR A 153 17.48 5.56 -13.69
CA THR A 153 18.91 5.22 -13.78
C THR A 153 19.14 3.97 -14.63
N PRO A 154 19.24 4.11 -15.96
CA PRO A 154 19.48 2.94 -16.84
C PRO A 154 20.83 2.27 -16.53
N ALA A 155 20.91 0.96 -16.77
CA ALA A 155 22.19 0.25 -16.68
C ALA A 155 23.19 0.87 -17.66
N ARG A 156 24.42 1.11 -17.21
CA ARG A 156 25.51 1.47 -18.12
C ARG A 156 25.72 0.32 -19.10
N GLN A 157 25.55 0.55 -20.38
CA GLN A 157 25.96 -0.42 -21.39
C GLN A 157 27.47 -0.60 -21.26
N PRO A 158 27.99 -1.84 -21.22
CA PRO A 158 29.42 -2.04 -21.32
C PRO A 158 29.87 -1.41 -22.63
N VAL A 159 30.82 -0.47 -22.57
CA VAL A 159 31.47 0.10 -23.75
C VAL A 159 32.20 -1.08 -24.39
N LEU A 160 31.65 -1.62 -25.46
CA LEU A 160 32.36 -2.59 -26.30
C LEU A 160 33.56 -1.83 -26.88
N ARG A 161 34.73 -2.03 -26.30
CA ARG A 161 35.98 -1.61 -26.91
C ARG A 161 36.14 -2.46 -28.18
N SER A 162 35.90 -1.84 -29.30
CA SER A 162 36.28 -2.35 -30.63
C SER A 162 37.79 -2.44 -30.77
#